data_39f74d1ff86d077f6172015e2028ac51
#
_entry.id   39f74d1ff86d077f6172015e2028ac51
#
_cell.length_a   1.000
_cell.length_b   1.000
_cell.length_c   1.000
_cell.angle_alpha   90.00
_cell.angle_beta   90.00
_cell.angle_gamma   90.00
#
_symmetry.space_group_name_H-M   'P 1'
#
loop_
_entity.id
_entity.type
_entity.pdbx_description
1 polymer ?
#
loop_
_entity_poly.entity_id
_entity_poly.type
_entity_poly.pdbx_seq_one_letter_code
_entity_poly.pdbx_strand_id
1 'polypeptide(L)'
;MQLNATRAAFFRRWLPALALLAACGKEPAPPEPPRGVLTRVVGDTAGDETLTYSGEVRSRYEMPLAFRIPGKVTARLVDAGAVVKAGQVLARIDPADTALSAASAVAQLELADADLQRFRSLRARNFVSQAALDSRETSFKAAKAQAELARNQSSYTVLKADQPGVIGLISAEVGQVVAAGQTVMRLARPDTLEVAIAIPEGRMPD
;
A
#
# COMPACT_ATOMS: atom_id res chain seq x y z
N MET A 1 -24.60 56.18 118.67
CA MET A 1 -23.66 56.35 117.54
C MET A 1 -22.70 55.15 117.46
N GLN A 2 -23.22 54.00 117.04
CA GLN A 2 -22.41 52.77 116.83
C GLN A 2 -23.11 51.91 115.75
N LEU A 3 -22.78 52.07 114.47
CA LEU A 3 -23.34 51.23 113.44
C LEU A 3 -22.42 51.19 112.18
N ASN A 4 -21.13 50.85 112.33
CA ASN A 4 -20.29 50.66 111.13
C ASN A 4 -19.16 49.60 111.30
N ALA A 5 -19.10 48.82 112.34
CA ALA A 5 -18.00 47.86 112.50
C ALA A 5 -18.32 46.44 112.00
N THR A 6 -19.57 46.09 111.71
CA THR A 6 -20.00 44.71 111.41
C THR A 6 -20.05 44.41 109.91
N ARG A 7 -20.05 45.43 109.04
CA ARG A 7 -20.11 45.23 107.54
C ARG A 7 -18.73 44.96 106.87
N ALA A 8 -17.67 45.45 107.49
CA ALA A 8 -16.30 45.28 106.95
C ALA A 8 -15.74 43.85 107.14
N ALA A 9 -16.18 43.16 108.16
CA ALA A 9 -15.72 41.80 108.49
C ALA A 9 -16.35 40.72 107.58
N PHE A 10 -17.54 40.94 107.05
CA PHE A 10 -18.22 40.00 106.14
C PHE A 10 -17.67 39.99 104.72
N PHE A 11 -17.18 41.14 104.26
CA PHE A 11 -16.58 41.28 102.90
C PHE A 11 -15.17 40.68 102.79
N ARG A 12 -14.41 40.69 103.93
CA ARG A 12 -13.01 40.19 104.01
C ARG A 12 -12.93 38.67 104.04
N ARG A 13 -14.02 37.99 104.42
CA ARG A 13 -14.03 36.54 104.59
C ARG A 13 -14.50 35.82 103.30
N TRP A 14 -15.07 36.55 102.35
CA TRP A 14 -15.53 36.01 101.06
C TRP A 14 -14.55 36.29 99.87
N LEU A 15 -13.59 37.16 100.06
CA LEU A 15 -12.59 37.47 99.05
C LEU A 15 -11.72 36.25 98.65
N PRO A 16 -11.29 35.37 99.55
CA PRO A 16 -10.49 34.20 99.16
C PRO A 16 -11.32 33.13 98.39
N ALA A 17 -12.65 33.10 98.62
CA ALA A 17 -13.51 32.14 97.92
C ALA A 17 -13.75 32.53 96.44
N LEU A 18 -13.69 33.83 96.07
CA LEU A 18 -13.86 34.30 94.71
C LEU A 18 -12.58 34.16 93.93
N ALA A 19 -11.42 34.13 94.59
CA ALA A 19 -10.12 33.95 93.87
C ALA A 19 -9.88 32.48 93.45
N LEU A 20 -10.55 31.54 94.05
CA LEU A 20 -10.46 30.10 93.71
C LEU A 20 -11.35 29.72 92.52
N LEU A 21 -12.33 30.52 92.10
CA LEU A 21 -13.13 30.28 90.90
C LEU A 21 -12.50 30.84 89.61
N ALA A 22 -11.50 31.68 89.67
CA ALA A 22 -10.78 32.20 88.50
C ALA A 22 -9.63 31.29 88.02
N ALA A 23 -9.30 30.19 88.75
CA ALA A 23 -8.21 29.30 88.39
C ALA A 23 -8.59 28.12 87.47
N CYS A 24 -9.87 28.01 87.06
CA CYS A 24 -10.27 27.03 86.08
C CYS A 24 -10.33 27.68 84.65
N GLY A 25 -9.31 28.43 84.27
CA GLY A 25 -9.06 28.77 82.87
C GLY A 25 -8.61 27.52 82.20
N LYS A 26 -9.48 26.97 81.38
CA LYS A 26 -9.13 25.84 80.52
C LYS A 26 -8.05 26.35 79.58
N GLU A 27 -6.84 25.89 79.79
CA GLU A 27 -5.73 26.14 78.90
C GLU A 27 -6.18 25.77 77.43
N PRO A 28 -6.06 26.65 76.43
CA PRO A 28 -6.45 26.28 75.07
C PRO A 28 -5.64 25.04 74.68
N ALA A 29 -6.33 24.00 74.34
CA ALA A 29 -5.71 22.77 73.90
C ALA A 29 -4.69 23.12 72.77
N PRO A 30 -3.50 22.58 72.86
CA PRO A 30 -2.52 22.80 71.78
C PRO A 30 -3.15 22.44 70.45
N PRO A 31 -2.88 23.20 69.37
CA PRO A 31 -3.45 22.91 68.03
C PRO A 31 -3.15 21.47 67.68
N GLU A 32 -4.20 20.73 67.31
CA GLU A 32 -4.05 19.35 66.89
C GLU A 32 -2.98 19.31 65.75
N PRO A 33 -2.02 18.40 65.86
CA PRO A 33 -1.01 18.28 64.81
C PRO A 33 -1.76 17.99 63.49
N PRO A 34 -1.30 18.60 62.39
CA PRO A 34 -1.94 18.38 61.09
C PRO A 34 -2.00 16.88 60.79
N ARG A 35 -3.18 16.39 60.46
CA ARG A 35 -3.38 14.99 60.12
C ARG A 35 -2.54 14.70 58.86
N GLY A 36 -1.66 13.72 58.94
CA GLY A 36 -0.91 13.23 57.82
C GLY A 36 -1.89 12.67 56.75
N VAL A 37 -1.99 13.32 55.63
CA VAL A 37 -2.73 12.83 54.47
C VAL A 37 -1.75 12.22 53.47
N LEU A 38 -2.08 11.03 53.01
CA LEU A 38 -1.36 10.43 51.88
C LEU A 38 -1.68 11.24 50.64
N THR A 39 -0.73 12.04 50.20
CA THR A 39 -0.81 12.72 48.93
C THR A 39 -0.04 11.91 47.89
N ARG A 40 -0.68 11.56 46.81
CA ARG A 40 -0.04 11.04 45.59
C ARG A 40 0.14 12.22 44.65
N VAL A 41 1.37 12.57 44.34
CA VAL A 41 1.64 13.49 43.24
C VAL A 41 1.25 12.77 41.98
N VAL A 42 0.12 13.15 41.37
CA VAL A 42 -0.19 12.79 40.02
C VAL A 42 0.72 13.69 39.18
N GLY A 43 1.97 13.24 39.01
CA GLY A 43 2.82 13.81 38.00
C GLY A 43 2.25 13.44 36.65
N ASP A 44 2.42 14.31 35.65
CA ASP A 44 2.39 13.93 34.23
C ASP A 44 3.51 12.91 33.98
N THR A 45 3.34 11.70 34.48
CA THR A 45 3.82 10.56 33.74
C THR A 45 2.86 10.43 32.57
N ALA A 46 3.00 11.33 31.57
CA ALA A 46 2.84 10.90 30.21
C ALA A 46 3.84 9.76 30.06
N GLY A 47 3.48 8.59 30.56
CA GLY A 47 4.17 7.38 30.22
C GLY A 47 4.04 7.34 28.71
N ASP A 48 5.16 7.39 28.00
CA ASP A 48 5.18 7.01 26.60
C ASP A 48 4.57 5.60 26.58
N GLU A 49 3.25 5.56 26.38
CA GLU A 49 2.55 4.30 26.19
C GLU A 49 3.03 3.77 24.85
N THR A 50 4.10 3.00 24.89
CA THR A 50 4.65 2.38 23.70
C THR A 50 3.66 1.33 23.22
N LEU A 51 2.91 1.68 22.20
CA LEU A 51 1.98 0.76 21.54
C LEU A 51 2.75 -0.09 20.55
N THR A 52 2.69 -1.40 20.73
CA THR A 52 3.30 -2.36 19.79
C THR A 52 2.23 -2.92 18.88
N TYR A 53 2.44 -2.79 17.58
CA TYR A 53 1.57 -3.35 16.54
C TYR A 53 2.32 -4.38 15.72
N SER A 54 1.63 -5.44 15.33
CA SER A 54 2.14 -6.36 14.30
C SER A 54 2.00 -5.72 12.93
N GLY A 55 3.05 -5.81 12.12
CA GLY A 55 3.07 -5.27 10.76
C GLY A 55 3.61 -6.27 9.77
N GLU A 56 3.17 -6.17 8.52
CA GLU A 56 3.67 -6.93 7.39
C GLU A 56 4.53 -6.03 6.50
N VAL A 57 5.76 -6.49 6.20
CA VAL A 57 6.64 -5.81 5.25
C VAL A 57 6.23 -6.20 3.84
N ARG A 58 5.83 -5.22 3.03
CA ARG A 58 5.45 -5.43 1.63
C ARG A 58 6.06 -4.36 0.73
N SER A 59 6.08 -4.63 -0.57
CA SER A 59 6.43 -3.60 -1.54
C SER A 59 5.28 -2.60 -1.68
N ARG A 60 5.60 -1.31 -1.64
CA ARG A 60 4.63 -0.24 -1.90
C ARG A 60 4.07 -0.29 -3.32
N TYR A 61 4.88 -0.71 -4.28
CA TYR A 61 4.50 -0.80 -5.69
C TYR A 61 4.58 -2.24 -6.15
N GLU A 62 3.42 -2.86 -6.33
CA GLU A 62 3.27 -4.16 -6.96
C GLU A 62 2.56 -3.99 -8.30
N MET A 63 3.18 -4.49 -9.35
CA MET A 63 2.64 -4.46 -10.70
C MET A 63 2.04 -5.82 -11.06
N PRO A 64 0.74 -5.90 -11.41
CA PRO A 64 0.16 -7.11 -11.95
C PRO A 64 0.69 -7.35 -13.37
N LEU A 65 1.22 -8.52 -13.62
CA LEU A 65 1.67 -8.98 -14.92
C LEU A 65 0.62 -9.92 -15.51
N ALA A 66 0.20 -9.65 -16.74
CA ALA A 66 -0.86 -10.37 -17.44
C ALA A 66 -0.52 -10.53 -18.93
N PHE A 67 -1.03 -11.59 -19.55
CA PHE A 67 -0.97 -11.71 -21.01
C PHE A 67 -1.99 -10.76 -21.65
N ARG A 68 -1.62 -10.21 -22.81
CA ARG A 68 -2.50 -9.30 -23.59
C ARG A 68 -3.51 -10.04 -24.45
N ILE A 69 -3.32 -11.36 -24.62
CA ILE A 69 -4.20 -12.26 -25.37
C ILE A 69 -4.50 -13.49 -24.49
N PRO A 70 -5.65 -14.15 -24.70
CA PRO A 70 -5.97 -15.38 -23.97
C PRO A 70 -5.14 -16.56 -24.48
N GLY A 71 -4.93 -17.57 -23.65
CA GLY A 71 -4.25 -18.80 -24.07
C GLY A 71 -3.92 -19.72 -22.90
N LYS A 72 -3.48 -20.93 -23.21
CA LYS A 72 -3.03 -21.93 -22.23
C LYS A 72 -1.57 -21.67 -21.88
N VAL A 73 -1.26 -21.55 -20.59
CA VAL A 73 0.12 -21.40 -20.11
C VAL A 73 0.90 -22.68 -20.39
N THR A 74 1.94 -22.60 -21.20
CA THR A 74 2.80 -23.75 -21.59
C THR A 74 4.07 -23.82 -20.77
N ALA A 75 4.59 -22.67 -20.31
CA ALA A 75 5.80 -22.62 -19.51
C ALA A 75 5.79 -21.43 -18.54
N ARG A 76 6.30 -21.65 -17.34
CA ARG A 76 6.66 -20.65 -16.35
C ARG A 76 8.15 -20.80 -16.06
N LEU A 77 8.89 -19.72 -16.21
CA LEU A 77 10.36 -19.71 -16.18
C LEU A 77 10.93 -19.07 -14.91
N VAL A 78 10.05 -18.63 -14.01
CA VAL A 78 10.41 -17.97 -12.74
C VAL A 78 9.50 -18.43 -11.63
N ASP A 79 10.01 -18.44 -10.39
CA ASP A 79 9.28 -18.77 -9.18
C ASP A 79 9.04 -17.52 -8.32
N ALA A 80 8.16 -17.64 -7.32
CA ALA A 80 7.98 -16.60 -6.31
C ALA A 80 9.31 -16.37 -5.56
N GLY A 81 9.65 -15.11 -5.31
CA GLY A 81 10.92 -14.69 -4.73
C GLY A 81 12.06 -14.51 -5.76
N ALA A 82 11.86 -14.87 -7.02
CA ALA A 82 12.90 -14.71 -8.05
C ALA A 82 13.15 -13.23 -8.40
N VAL A 83 14.42 -12.84 -8.42
CA VAL A 83 14.85 -11.53 -8.92
C VAL A 83 14.90 -11.55 -10.45
N VAL A 84 14.23 -10.60 -11.09
CA VAL A 84 14.14 -10.53 -12.55
C VAL A 84 14.62 -9.18 -13.08
N LYS A 85 15.11 -9.18 -14.33
CA LYS A 85 15.57 -7.99 -15.05
C LYS A 85 14.50 -7.54 -16.06
N ALA A 86 14.54 -6.26 -16.41
CA ALA A 86 13.71 -5.76 -17.52
C ALA A 86 13.96 -6.57 -18.80
N GLY A 87 12.87 -6.91 -19.51
CA GLY A 87 12.90 -7.74 -20.74
C GLY A 87 13.04 -9.24 -20.50
N GLN A 88 13.28 -9.70 -19.27
CA GLN A 88 13.38 -11.13 -18.95
C GLN A 88 12.05 -11.83 -19.21
N VAL A 89 12.10 -13.01 -19.86
CA VAL A 89 10.92 -13.85 -20.10
C VAL A 89 10.53 -14.54 -18.80
N LEU A 90 9.25 -14.42 -18.45
CA LEU A 90 8.69 -14.93 -17.20
C LEU A 90 7.80 -16.16 -17.42
N ALA A 91 6.93 -16.09 -18.45
CA ALA A 91 6.01 -17.17 -18.79
C ALA A 91 5.70 -17.15 -20.29
N ARG A 92 5.10 -18.24 -20.77
CA ARG A 92 4.66 -18.38 -22.18
C ARG A 92 3.28 -19.02 -22.22
N ILE A 93 2.46 -18.57 -23.16
CA ILE A 93 1.24 -19.27 -23.56
C ILE A 93 1.45 -19.98 -24.90
N ASP A 94 0.54 -20.88 -25.26
CA ASP A 94 0.59 -21.62 -26.51
C ASP A 94 0.61 -20.66 -27.71
N PRO A 95 1.66 -20.67 -28.57
CA PRO A 95 1.77 -19.78 -29.70
C PRO A 95 1.16 -20.33 -31.00
N ALA A 96 0.64 -21.57 -31.02
CA ALA A 96 0.33 -22.29 -32.27
C ALA A 96 -0.58 -21.48 -33.20
N ASP A 97 -1.72 -21.01 -32.73
CA ASP A 97 -2.69 -20.26 -33.59
C ASP A 97 -2.16 -18.91 -34.01
N THR A 98 -1.48 -18.18 -33.08
CA THR A 98 -0.91 -16.87 -33.39
C THR A 98 0.27 -16.96 -34.35
N ALA A 99 1.08 -18.02 -34.23
CA ALA A 99 2.20 -18.27 -35.17
C ALA A 99 1.71 -18.59 -36.57
N LEU A 100 0.66 -19.43 -36.70
CA LEU A 100 0.04 -19.73 -38.01
C LEU A 100 -0.62 -18.49 -38.63
N SER A 101 -1.31 -17.68 -37.81
CA SER A 101 -1.88 -16.40 -38.26
C SER A 101 -0.79 -15.45 -38.76
N ALA A 102 0.32 -15.33 -38.03
CA ALA A 102 1.45 -14.49 -38.44
C ALA A 102 2.11 -15.00 -39.72
N ALA A 103 2.30 -16.31 -39.88
CA ALA A 103 2.85 -16.92 -41.08
C ALA A 103 1.95 -16.66 -42.30
N SER A 104 0.63 -16.82 -42.17
CA SER A 104 -0.35 -16.52 -43.23
C SER A 104 -0.29 -15.05 -43.69
N ALA A 105 -0.26 -14.11 -42.70
CA ALA A 105 -0.19 -12.68 -43.00
C ALA A 105 1.14 -12.28 -43.65
N VAL A 106 2.25 -12.93 -43.31
CA VAL A 106 3.57 -12.73 -43.94
C VAL A 106 3.54 -13.21 -45.38
N ALA A 107 2.96 -14.39 -45.67
CA ALA A 107 2.84 -14.89 -47.04
C ALA A 107 1.98 -13.97 -47.94
N GLN A 108 0.90 -13.38 -47.38
CA GLN A 108 0.10 -12.37 -48.09
C GLN A 108 0.88 -11.08 -48.35
N LEU A 109 1.71 -10.63 -47.43
CA LEU A 109 2.59 -9.48 -47.61
C LEU A 109 3.62 -9.76 -48.72
N GLU A 110 4.25 -10.94 -48.76
CA GLU A 110 5.22 -11.33 -49.77
C GLU A 110 4.59 -11.37 -51.16
N LEU A 111 3.35 -11.89 -51.30
CA LEU A 111 2.60 -11.87 -52.56
C LEU A 111 2.31 -10.43 -52.99
N ALA A 112 1.83 -9.57 -52.10
CA ALA A 112 1.52 -8.19 -52.40
C ALA A 112 2.77 -7.38 -52.80
N ASP A 113 3.92 -7.66 -52.17
CA ASP A 113 5.20 -7.04 -52.53
C ASP A 113 5.67 -7.48 -53.92
N ALA A 114 5.62 -8.77 -54.21
CA ALA A 114 5.98 -9.30 -55.53
C ALA A 114 5.10 -8.70 -56.65
N ASP A 115 3.79 -8.55 -56.40
CA ASP A 115 2.86 -7.91 -57.33
C ASP A 115 3.20 -6.43 -57.51
N LEU A 116 3.47 -5.70 -56.46
CA LEU A 116 3.88 -4.30 -56.50
C LEU A 116 5.16 -4.11 -57.34
N GLN A 117 6.18 -4.91 -57.09
CA GLN A 117 7.45 -4.86 -57.83
C GLN A 117 7.23 -5.13 -59.32
N ARG A 118 6.38 -6.10 -59.66
CA ARG A 118 6.00 -6.42 -61.05
C ARG A 118 5.31 -5.22 -61.69
N PHE A 119 4.33 -4.64 -61.02
CA PHE A 119 3.59 -3.48 -61.57
C PHE A 119 4.46 -2.24 -61.69
N ARG A 120 5.42 -2.01 -60.78
CA ARG A 120 6.42 -0.93 -60.90
C ARG A 120 7.27 -1.10 -62.19
N SER A 121 7.72 -2.33 -62.46
CA SER A 121 8.51 -2.62 -63.68
C SER A 121 7.71 -2.47 -64.94
N LEU A 122 6.42 -2.87 -64.97
CA LEU A 122 5.51 -2.69 -66.09
C LEU A 122 5.17 -1.21 -66.30
N ARG A 123 4.99 -0.45 -65.21
CA ARG A 123 4.70 0.99 -65.29
C ARG A 123 5.90 1.76 -65.87
N ALA A 124 7.12 1.42 -65.46
CA ALA A 124 8.35 2.01 -66.04
C ALA A 124 8.44 1.84 -67.56
N ARG A 125 7.79 0.80 -68.10
CA ARG A 125 7.70 0.52 -69.53
C ARG A 125 6.39 1.00 -70.18
N ASN A 126 5.54 1.73 -69.42
CA ASN A 126 4.22 2.21 -69.88
C ASN A 126 3.20 1.13 -70.19
N PHE A 127 3.34 -0.12 -69.72
CA PHE A 127 2.42 -1.22 -69.98
C PHE A 127 1.18 -1.23 -69.08
N VAL A 128 1.17 -0.45 -68.00
CA VAL A 128 0.05 -0.34 -67.04
C VAL A 128 -0.25 1.12 -66.74
N SER A 129 -1.49 1.41 -66.34
CA SER A 129 -1.91 2.75 -65.92
C SER A 129 -1.35 3.11 -64.51
N GLN A 130 -1.29 4.40 -64.18
CA GLN A 130 -0.93 4.87 -62.85
C GLN A 130 -1.93 4.34 -61.82
N ALA A 131 -3.22 4.38 -62.10
CA ALA A 131 -4.27 3.88 -61.22
C ALA A 131 -4.09 2.37 -60.87
N ALA A 132 -3.61 1.56 -61.83
CA ALA A 132 -3.31 0.16 -61.59
C ALA A 132 -2.10 -0.01 -60.65
N LEU A 133 -1.07 0.81 -60.77
CA LEU A 133 0.06 0.82 -59.85
C LEU A 133 -0.37 1.27 -58.43
N ASP A 134 -1.13 2.37 -58.33
CA ASP A 134 -1.63 2.91 -57.06
C ASP A 134 -2.49 1.88 -56.30
N SER A 135 -3.30 1.09 -57.03
CA SER A 135 -4.06 -0.02 -56.45
C SER A 135 -3.15 -1.08 -55.82
N ARG A 136 -2.01 -1.45 -56.47
CA ARG A 136 -1.05 -2.43 -55.92
C ARG A 136 -0.29 -1.86 -54.75
N GLU A 137 0.06 -0.58 -54.75
CA GLU A 137 0.68 0.10 -53.61
C GLU A 137 -0.24 0.12 -52.41
N THR A 138 -1.53 0.35 -52.59
CA THR A 138 -2.54 0.30 -51.54
C THR A 138 -2.70 -1.11 -50.99
N SER A 139 -2.76 -2.15 -51.85
CA SER A 139 -2.81 -3.55 -51.46
C SER A 139 -1.57 -3.97 -50.64
N PHE A 140 -0.38 -3.57 -51.04
CA PHE A 140 0.86 -3.81 -50.32
C PHE A 140 0.83 -3.15 -48.93
N LYS A 141 0.41 -1.88 -48.82
CA LYS A 141 0.30 -1.18 -47.55
C LYS A 141 -0.68 -1.87 -46.61
N ALA A 142 -1.81 -2.34 -47.09
CA ALA A 142 -2.80 -3.08 -46.32
C ALA A 142 -2.24 -4.43 -45.84
N ALA A 143 -1.60 -5.21 -46.72
CA ALA A 143 -0.98 -6.49 -46.34
C ALA A 143 0.17 -6.31 -45.36
N LYS A 144 0.96 -5.24 -45.46
CA LYS A 144 2.02 -4.89 -44.53
C LYS A 144 1.46 -4.60 -43.14
N ALA A 145 0.41 -3.79 -43.01
CA ALA A 145 -0.23 -3.47 -41.74
C ALA A 145 -0.82 -4.74 -41.09
N GLN A 146 -1.41 -5.64 -41.90
CA GLN A 146 -1.95 -6.91 -41.42
C GLN A 146 -0.84 -7.85 -40.88
N ALA A 147 0.29 -7.93 -41.60
CA ALA A 147 1.44 -8.74 -41.15
C ALA A 147 2.05 -8.19 -39.84
N GLU A 148 2.16 -6.88 -39.71
CA GLU A 148 2.64 -6.24 -38.48
C GLU A 148 1.70 -6.51 -37.29
N LEU A 149 0.38 -6.41 -37.50
CA LEU A 149 -0.62 -6.73 -36.46
C LEU A 149 -0.49 -8.19 -35.99
N ALA A 150 -0.42 -9.13 -36.95
CA ALA A 150 -0.29 -10.56 -36.64
C ALA A 150 1.04 -10.89 -35.89
N ARG A 151 2.15 -10.27 -36.28
CA ARG A 151 3.44 -10.39 -35.58
C ARG A 151 3.36 -9.86 -34.14
N ASN A 152 2.70 -8.71 -33.94
CA ASN A 152 2.50 -8.15 -32.61
C ASN A 152 1.67 -9.11 -31.75
N GLN A 153 0.57 -9.66 -32.26
CA GLN A 153 -0.25 -10.65 -31.57
C GLN A 153 0.57 -11.89 -31.17
N SER A 154 1.41 -12.41 -32.08
CA SER A 154 2.30 -13.52 -31.79
C SER A 154 3.33 -13.17 -30.71
N SER A 155 3.82 -11.95 -30.67
CA SER A 155 4.75 -11.49 -29.62
C SER A 155 4.12 -11.47 -28.21
N TYR A 156 2.81 -11.30 -28.11
CA TYR A 156 2.05 -11.29 -26.85
C TYR A 156 1.90 -12.67 -26.20
N THR A 157 2.34 -13.74 -26.87
CA THR A 157 2.42 -15.08 -26.29
C THR A 157 3.53 -15.23 -25.26
N VAL A 158 4.43 -14.27 -25.17
CA VAL A 158 5.57 -14.27 -24.25
C VAL A 158 5.39 -13.14 -23.23
N LEU A 159 5.23 -13.51 -21.98
CA LEU A 159 5.17 -12.56 -20.86
C LEU A 159 6.60 -12.19 -20.45
N LYS A 160 6.91 -10.89 -20.46
CA LYS A 160 8.22 -10.35 -20.05
C LYS A 160 8.04 -9.37 -18.91
N ALA A 161 9.09 -9.21 -18.11
CA ALA A 161 9.15 -8.16 -17.10
C ALA A 161 9.38 -6.80 -17.77
N ASP A 162 8.51 -5.83 -17.52
CA ASP A 162 8.67 -4.47 -18.05
C ASP A 162 9.77 -3.69 -17.33
N GLN A 163 10.05 -4.04 -16.08
CA GLN A 163 11.07 -3.42 -15.24
C GLN A 163 11.74 -4.46 -14.33
N PRO A 164 12.90 -4.16 -13.74
CA PRO A 164 13.53 -5.06 -12.76
C PRO A 164 12.73 -5.09 -11.45
N GLY A 165 12.75 -6.24 -10.77
CA GLY A 165 12.05 -6.43 -9.50
C GLY A 165 12.13 -7.85 -8.99
N VAL A 166 11.26 -8.17 -8.04
CA VAL A 166 11.11 -9.49 -7.44
C VAL A 166 9.71 -10.02 -7.73
N ILE A 167 9.60 -11.26 -8.15
CA ILE A 167 8.30 -11.92 -8.32
C ILE A 167 7.70 -12.20 -6.93
N GLY A 168 6.58 -11.53 -6.61
CA GLY A 168 5.87 -11.73 -5.34
C GLY A 168 4.94 -12.93 -5.39
N LEU A 169 3.73 -12.72 -5.93
CA LEU A 169 2.68 -13.73 -6.02
C LEU A 169 2.60 -14.30 -7.44
N ILE A 170 2.40 -15.63 -7.54
CA ILE A 170 2.05 -16.34 -8.78
C ILE A 170 0.59 -16.75 -8.67
N SER A 171 -0.24 -16.34 -9.66
CA SER A 171 -1.69 -16.57 -9.67
C SER A 171 -2.13 -17.52 -10.79
N ALA A 172 -1.22 -17.96 -11.67
CA ALA A 172 -1.53 -18.90 -12.73
C ALA A 172 -0.44 -19.95 -12.87
N GLU A 173 -0.85 -21.20 -13.08
CA GLU A 173 0.03 -22.35 -13.20
C GLU A 173 0.13 -22.87 -14.64
N VAL A 174 1.19 -23.64 -14.90
CA VAL A 174 1.38 -24.31 -16.20
C VAL A 174 0.22 -25.26 -16.47
N GLY A 175 -0.32 -25.19 -17.67
CA GLY A 175 -1.50 -25.96 -18.08
C GLY A 175 -2.82 -25.22 -17.93
N GLN A 176 -2.87 -24.15 -17.17
CA GLN A 176 -4.07 -23.32 -16.98
C GLN A 176 -4.34 -22.45 -18.21
N VAL A 177 -5.62 -22.26 -18.53
CA VAL A 177 -6.07 -21.28 -19.54
C VAL A 177 -6.33 -19.96 -18.84
N VAL A 178 -5.72 -18.89 -19.32
CA VAL A 178 -5.85 -17.53 -18.79
C VAL A 178 -6.54 -16.62 -19.81
N ALA A 179 -7.34 -15.70 -19.31
CA ALA A 179 -7.96 -14.66 -20.13
C ALA A 179 -6.99 -13.47 -20.37
N ALA A 180 -7.27 -12.67 -21.40
CA ALA A 180 -6.55 -11.42 -21.62
C ALA A 180 -6.75 -10.48 -20.41
N GLY A 181 -5.66 -9.91 -19.87
CA GLY A 181 -5.67 -9.04 -18.70
C GLY A 181 -5.77 -9.77 -17.35
N GLN A 182 -5.93 -11.09 -17.33
CA GLN A 182 -5.90 -11.85 -16.09
C GLN A 182 -4.51 -11.84 -15.49
N THR A 183 -4.38 -11.44 -14.22
CA THR A 183 -3.10 -11.42 -13.50
C THR A 183 -2.54 -12.84 -13.41
N VAL A 184 -1.33 -13.03 -13.93
CA VAL A 184 -0.57 -14.29 -13.87
C VAL A 184 0.41 -14.28 -12.71
N MET A 185 1.05 -13.15 -12.49
CA MET A 185 1.99 -12.93 -11.38
C MET A 185 2.07 -11.46 -11.01
N ARG A 186 2.66 -11.14 -9.85
CA ARG A 186 2.91 -9.77 -9.39
C ARG A 186 4.41 -9.53 -9.33
N LEU A 187 4.83 -8.40 -9.86
CA LEU A 187 6.20 -7.91 -9.79
C LEU A 187 6.27 -6.81 -8.73
N ALA A 188 7.04 -7.06 -7.67
CA ALA A 188 7.28 -6.13 -6.59
C ALA A 188 8.61 -5.37 -6.79
N ARG A 189 8.65 -4.09 -6.41
CA ARG A 189 9.86 -3.29 -6.42
C ARG A 189 10.54 -3.36 -5.06
N PRO A 190 11.76 -3.90 -4.96
CA PRO A 190 12.45 -4.08 -3.68
C PRO A 190 12.97 -2.77 -3.05
N ASP A 191 13.07 -1.70 -3.83
CA ASP A 191 13.55 -0.38 -3.40
C ASP A 191 12.48 0.47 -2.68
N THR A 192 11.24 -0.01 -2.59
CA THR A 192 10.10 0.73 -2.04
C THR A 192 9.31 -0.13 -1.06
N LEU A 193 9.95 -0.53 0.05
CA LEU A 193 9.31 -1.30 1.09
C LEU A 193 8.52 -0.39 2.04
N GLU A 194 7.38 -0.87 2.50
CA GLU A 194 6.55 -0.26 3.54
C GLU A 194 6.12 -1.33 4.56
N VAL A 195 5.80 -0.88 5.76
CA VAL A 195 5.21 -1.75 6.77
C VAL A 195 3.73 -1.44 6.87
N ALA A 196 2.90 -2.40 6.50
CA ALA A 196 1.46 -2.30 6.69
C ALA A 196 1.11 -2.74 8.11
N ILE A 197 0.53 -1.84 8.90
CA ILE A 197 0.04 -2.13 10.26
C ILE A 197 -1.47 -1.94 10.31
N ALA A 198 -2.16 -2.76 11.11
CA ALA A 198 -3.59 -2.59 11.39
C ALA A 198 -3.73 -1.88 12.74
N ILE A 199 -4.22 -0.64 12.73
CA ILE A 199 -4.52 0.12 13.95
C ILE A 199 -6.03 0.01 14.21
N PRO A 200 -6.47 -0.47 15.41
CA PRO A 200 -7.88 -0.47 15.79
C PRO A 200 -8.45 0.96 15.79
N GLU A 201 -9.66 1.13 15.30
CA GLU A 201 -10.34 2.44 15.18
C GLU A 201 -10.36 3.24 16.49
N GLY A 202 -10.57 2.59 17.63
CA GLY A 202 -10.60 3.23 18.95
C GLY A 202 -9.25 3.76 19.45
N ARG A 203 -8.18 3.63 18.68
CA ARG A 203 -6.82 4.12 19.00
C ARG A 203 -6.25 5.07 17.93
N MET A 204 -7.09 5.46 16.97
CA MET A 204 -6.69 6.53 16.06
C MET A 204 -6.87 7.88 16.76
N PRO A 205 -5.86 8.74 16.84
CA PRO A 205 -6.05 10.13 17.26
C PRO A 205 -6.93 10.85 16.22
N ASP A 206 -7.83 11.70 16.72
CA ASP A 206 -8.69 12.57 15.90
C ASP A 206 -7.87 13.55 15.03
#